data_0797ca5c5e3575618c9eb9e1a975d182
#
_entry.id   0797ca5c5e3575618c9eb9e1a975d182
#
_cell.length_a   1.000
_cell.length_b   1.000
_cell.length_c   1.000
_cell.angle_alpha   90.00
_cell.angle_beta   90.00
_cell.angle_gamma   90.00
#
_symmetry.space_group_name_H-M   'P 1'
#
loop_
_entity.id
_entity.type
_entity.pdbx_description
1 polymer ?
#
loop_
_entity_poly.entity_id
_entity_poly.type
_entity_poly.pdbx_seq_one_letter_code
_entity_poly.pdbx_strand_id
1 'polypeptide(L)'
;LVVATLGSKADEQIVDGMESETRKKFFLHYNFPPYSVGEAGFMRAPGRRELGHGNLAERALKYVMPSEEEFPYTVRLVSEITESNGSSSQASICGGSLALMAAGVPIKSTVAGIAMGLVKEGDTFTVLTDIQGLEDHLGDMDFKVAGTKDGITAIQMDIKIEGINREIMEIALKQAFEGRMFIMEKMEAVISE
;
A
#
# COMPACT_ATOMS: atom_id res chain seq x y z
N LEU A 1 -9.64 -1.72 -8.09
CA LEU A 1 -10.33 -2.97 -7.75
C LEU A 1 -9.36 -3.93 -7.08
N VAL A 2 -9.73 -4.48 -5.91
CA VAL A 2 -8.92 -5.49 -5.24
C VAL A 2 -9.77 -6.75 -5.00
N VAL A 3 -9.20 -7.90 -5.34
CA VAL A 3 -9.86 -9.20 -5.20
C VAL A 3 -9.03 -10.08 -4.26
N ALA A 4 -9.68 -10.65 -3.24
CA ALA A 4 -9.11 -11.67 -2.38
C ALA A 4 -9.54 -13.06 -2.84
N THR A 5 -8.61 -13.99 -2.94
CA THR A 5 -8.86 -15.40 -3.25
C THR A 5 -8.26 -16.26 -2.16
N LEU A 6 -9.07 -17.17 -1.64
CA LEU A 6 -8.64 -18.16 -0.66
C LEU A 6 -8.30 -19.48 -1.38
N GLY A 7 -7.16 -20.03 -1.06
CA GLY A 7 -6.65 -21.27 -1.66
C GLY A 7 -6.22 -22.28 -0.60
N SER A 8 -5.87 -23.46 -1.08
CA SER A 8 -5.32 -24.54 -0.29
C SER A 8 -3.78 -24.40 -0.14
N LYS A 9 -3.15 -25.33 0.55
CA LYS A 9 -1.69 -25.42 0.62
C LYS A 9 -1.02 -25.64 -0.76
N ALA A 10 -1.73 -26.22 -1.71
CA ALA A 10 -1.22 -26.42 -3.08
C ALA A 10 -1.09 -25.09 -3.85
N ASP A 11 -1.82 -24.04 -3.41
CA ASP A 11 -1.86 -22.73 -4.04
C ASP A 11 -0.80 -21.76 -3.46
N GLU A 12 0.04 -22.23 -2.52
CA GLU A 12 1.14 -21.43 -1.97
C GLU A 12 2.10 -21.00 -3.08
N GLN A 13 2.54 -19.73 -3.03
CA GLN A 13 3.54 -19.24 -3.96
C GLN A 13 4.91 -19.80 -3.60
N ILE A 14 5.52 -20.53 -4.54
CA ILE A 14 6.88 -21.00 -4.42
C ILE A 14 7.81 -19.83 -4.74
N VAL A 15 8.75 -19.56 -3.83
CA VAL A 15 9.80 -18.57 -4.01
C VAL A 15 11.13 -19.31 -4.02
N ASP A 16 11.73 -19.39 -5.19
CA ASP A 16 13.03 -20.02 -5.40
C ASP A 16 14.14 -19.04 -4.95
N GLY A 17 14.84 -19.39 -3.91
CA GLY A 17 15.95 -18.63 -3.35
C GLY A 17 17.28 -19.31 -3.60
N MET A 18 18.40 -18.56 -3.48
CA MET A 18 19.74 -19.09 -3.73
C MET A 18 20.14 -20.22 -2.76
N GLU A 19 19.56 -20.25 -1.55
CA GLU A 19 19.91 -21.25 -0.52
C GLU A 19 18.80 -22.25 -0.25
N SER A 20 17.54 -21.88 -0.47
CA SER A 20 16.40 -22.78 -0.23
C SER A 20 15.14 -22.29 -0.93
N GLU A 21 14.27 -23.23 -1.30
CA GLU A 21 12.89 -22.98 -1.70
C GLU A 21 12.08 -22.55 -0.47
N THR A 22 11.39 -21.42 -0.57
CA THR A 22 10.45 -20.96 0.45
C THR A 22 9.05 -20.88 -0.11
N ARG A 23 8.03 -20.97 0.76
CA ARG A 23 6.62 -20.89 0.36
C ARG A 23 5.95 -19.71 1.05
N LYS A 24 5.21 -18.94 0.27
CA LYS A 24 4.39 -17.84 0.78
C LYS A 24 2.92 -18.24 0.77
N LYS A 25 2.26 -18.06 1.92
CA LYS A 25 0.82 -18.24 2.09
C LYS A 25 0.03 -16.98 1.86
N PHE A 26 0.64 -15.83 2.04
CA PHE A 26 0.07 -14.52 1.71
C PHE A 26 0.94 -13.82 0.68
N PHE A 27 0.32 -13.39 -0.42
CA PHE A 27 0.97 -12.64 -1.47
C PHE A 27 0.01 -11.71 -2.21
N LEU A 28 0.55 -10.62 -2.76
CA LEU A 28 -0.21 -9.60 -3.45
C LEU A 28 0.39 -9.33 -4.83
N HIS A 29 -0.47 -9.40 -5.84
CA HIS A 29 -0.17 -9.00 -7.21
C HIS A 29 -0.78 -7.62 -7.49
N TYR A 30 0.03 -6.72 -8.03
CA TYR A 30 -0.36 -5.37 -8.36
C TYR A 30 -0.20 -5.16 -9.88
N ASN A 31 -1.29 -4.77 -10.53
CA ASN A 31 -1.35 -4.53 -11.96
C ASN A 31 -1.71 -3.06 -12.23
N PHE A 32 -0.85 -2.39 -13.01
CA PHE A 32 -1.01 -0.99 -13.39
C PHE A 32 -0.98 -0.87 -14.93
N PRO A 33 -2.07 -1.20 -15.63
CA PRO A 33 -2.14 -1.11 -17.08
C PRO A 33 -2.06 0.34 -17.56
N PRO A 34 -1.58 0.61 -18.78
CA PRO A 34 -1.43 1.96 -19.31
C PRO A 34 -2.73 2.77 -19.30
N TYR A 35 -3.86 2.15 -19.54
CA TYR A 35 -5.16 2.81 -19.54
C TYR A 35 -5.57 3.42 -18.20
N SER A 36 -4.98 2.98 -17.09
CA SER A 36 -5.28 3.53 -15.74
C SER A 36 -4.87 5.00 -15.58
N VAL A 37 -3.99 5.50 -16.45
CA VAL A 37 -3.60 6.91 -16.55
C VAL A 37 -3.95 7.51 -17.93
N GLY A 38 -4.85 6.87 -18.68
CA GLY A 38 -5.29 7.35 -19.98
C GLY A 38 -4.29 7.15 -21.12
N GLU A 39 -3.26 6.33 -20.91
CA GLU A 39 -2.24 6.04 -21.92
C GLU A 39 -2.63 4.86 -22.80
N ALA A 40 -2.31 4.95 -24.11
CA ALA A 40 -2.35 3.82 -25.02
C ALA A 40 -1.00 3.08 -24.98
N GLY A 41 -1.02 1.79 -24.68
CA GLY A 41 0.20 0.99 -24.59
C GLY A 41 -0.08 -0.51 -24.59
N PHE A 42 0.96 -1.29 -24.85
CA PHE A 42 0.87 -2.74 -24.78
C PHE A 42 0.81 -3.22 -23.33
N MET A 43 -0.06 -4.19 -23.06
CA MET A 43 -0.05 -4.94 -21.81
C MET A 43 1.25 -5.74 -21.73
N ARG A 44 2.04 -5.50 -20.70
CA ARG A 44 3.34 -6.15 -20.46
C ARG A 44 3.34 -6.80 -19.08
N ALA A 45 4.33 -7.66 -18.84
CA ALA A 45 4.63 -8.12 -17.49
C ALA A 45 4.93 -6.92 -16.57
N PRO A 46 4.60 -7.00 -15.27
CA PRO A 46 4.85 -5.92 -14.31
C PRO A 46 6.31 -5.46 -14.34
N GLY A 47 6.52 -4.15 -14.46
CA GLY A 47 7.82 -3.54 -14.39
C GLY A 47 8.27 -3.34 -12.93
N ARG A 48 9.44 -2.71 -12.73
CA ARG A 48 10.02 -2.48 -11.39
C ARG A 48 9.11 -1.65 -10.48
N ARG A 49 8.39 -0.67 -11.06
CA ARG A 49 7.48 0.20 -10.32
C ARG A 49 6.30 -0.60 -9.77
N GLU A 50 5.69 -1.42 -10.61
CA GLU A 50 4.56 -2.28 -10.21
C GLU A 50 4.99 -3.31 -9.16
N LEU A 51 6.14 -3.92 -9.33
CA LEU A 51 6.70 -4.86 -8.34
C LEU A 51 6.97 -4.16 -6.99
N GLY A 52 7.50 -2.93 -7.01
CA GLY A 52 7.74 -2.12 -5.82
C GLY A 52 6.44 -1.74 -5.10
N HIS A 53 5.41 -1.31 -5.84
CA HIS A 53 4.09 -0.97 -5.30
C HIS A 53 3.40 -2.20 -4.71
N GLY A 54 3.44 -3.33 -5.41
CA GLY A 54 2.90 -4.61 -4.92
C GLY A 54 3.57 -5.06 -3.63
N ASN A 55 4.91 -5.00 -3.58
CA ASN A 55 5.68 -5.35 -2.39
C ASN A 55 5.39 -4.42 -1.20
N LEU A 56 5.21 -3.12 -1.43
CA LEU A 56 4.81 -2.18 -0.37
C LEU A 56 3.46 -2.57 0.22
N ALA A 57 2.46 -2.87 -0.63
CA ALA A 57 1.14 -3.26 -0.19
C ALA A 57 1.15 -4.63 0.52
N GLU A 58 1.87 -5.62 0.00
CA GLU A 58 2.04 -6.92 0.65
C GLU A 58 2.65 -6.77 2.05
N ARG A 59 3.74 -6.00 2.18
CA ARG A 59 4.39 -5.77 3.48
C ARG A 59 3.48 -5.05 4.46
N ALA A 60 2.72 -4.06 4.00
CA ALA A 60 1.80 -3.30 4.85
C ALA A 60 0.73 -4.18 5.48
N LEU A 61 0.20 -5.15 4.72
CA LEU A 61 -0.88 -6.05 5.16
C LEU A 61 -0.37 -7.29 5.90
N LYS A 62 0.86 -7.73 5.64
CA LYS A 62 1.43 -8.96 6.21
C LYS A 62 1.35 -9.01 7.74
N TYR A 63 1.55 -7.88 8.42
CA TYR A 63 1.60 -7.83 9.89
C TYR A 63 0.24 -8.03 10.55
N VAL A 64 -0.84 -7.83 9.83
CA VAL A 64 -2.21 -8.03 10.34
C VAL A 64 -2.81 -9.37 9.93
N MET A 65 -2.11 -10.16 9.12
CA MET A 65 -2.58 -11.50 8.75
C MET A 65 -2.66 -12.40 9.99
N PRO A 66 -3.67 -13.28 10.04
CA PRO A 66 -3.76 -14.32 11.07
C PRO A 66 -2.60 -15.31 10.98
N SER A 67 -2.37 -16.06 12.06
CA SER A 67 -1.43 -17.18 12.04
C SER A 67 -1.97 -18.34 11.20
N GLU A 68 -1.09 -19.28 10.84
CA GLU A 68 -1.48 -20.49 10.12
C GLU A 68 -2.45 -21.39 10.90
N GLU A 69 -2.31 -21.39 12.22
CA GLU A 69 -3.18 -22.17 13.10
C GLU A 69 -4.60 -21.59 13.16
N GLU A 70 -4.70 -20.26 13.13
CA GLU A 70 -5.99 -19.55 13.14
C GLU A 70 -6.69 -19.57 11.79
N PHE A 71 -5.91 -19.50 10.70
CA PHE A 71 -6.44 -19.43 9.34
C PHE A 71 -5.57 -20.21 8.35
N PRO A 72 -5.80 -21.52 8.16
CA PRO A 72 -4.92 -22.42 7.41
C PRO A 72 -5.10 -22.34 5.89
N TYR A 73 -5.45 -21.19 5.36
CA TYR A 73 -5.64 -20.96 3.93
C TYR A 73 -4.49 -20.13 3.33
N THR A 74 -4.21 -20.40 2.06
CA THR A 74 -3.40 -19.48 1.25
C THR A 74 -4.26 -18.30 0.83
N VAL A 75 -3.75 -17.10 1.00
CA VAL A 75 -4.48 -15.87 0.66
C VAL A 75 -3.73 -15.13 -0.44
N ARG A 76 -4.39 -14.94 -1.57
CA ARG A 76 -3.90 -14.15 -2.70
C ARG A 76 -4.73 -12.89 -2.85
N LEU A 77 -4.08 -11.73 -2.87
CA LEU A 77 -4.69 -10.48 -3.30
C LEU A 77 -4.25 -10.13 -4.72
N VAL A 78 -5.18 -9.64 -5.52
CA VAL A 78 -4.90 -9.05 -6.83
C VAL A 78 -5.47 -7.64 -6.85
N SER A 79 -4.59 -6.65 -6.98
CA SER A 79 -4.97 -5.24 -7.13
C SER A 79 -4.88 -4.83 -8.60
N GLU A 80 -6.03 -4.57 -9.21
CA GLU A 80 -6.17 -4.05 -10.56
C GLU A 80 -6.44 -2.54 -10.51
N ILE A 81 -5.50 -1.74 -10.98
CA ILE A 81 -5.67 -0.29 -11.03
C ILE A 81 -6.41 0.06 -12.31
N THR A 82 -7.67 0.42 -12.17
CA THR A 82 -8.54 0.75 -13.31
C THR A 82 -8.47 2.23 -13.69
N GLU A 83 -8.16 3.10 -12.71
CA GLU A 83 -7.95 4.53 -12.89
C GLU A 83 -7.05 5.04 -11.78
N SER A 84 -6.16 6.00 -12.05
CA SER A 84 -5.24 6.56 -11.07
C SER A 84 -4.92 8.03 -11.36
N ASN A 85 -4.95 8.83 -10.29
CA ASN A 85 -4.37 10.18 -10.24
C ASN A 85 -3.46 10.32 -9.01
N GLY A 86 -2.50 9.40 -8.89
CA GLY A 86 -1.58 9.30 -7.77
C GLY A 86 -1.99 8.27 -6.73
N SER A 87 -1.02 7.85 -5.93
CA SER A 87 -1.17 7.00 -4.74
C SER A 87 -1.93 5.67 -4.88
N SER A 88 -1.86 5.05 -6.06
CA SER A 88 -2.50 3.77 -6.33
C SER A 88 -2.03 2.62 -5.42
N SER A 89 -0.78 2.67 -4.92
CA SER A 89 -0.28 1.70 -3.94
C SER A 89 -0.99 1.81 -2.58
N GLN A 90 -1.30 3.04 -2.13
CA GLN A 90 -2.03 3.25 -0.88
C GLN A 90 -3.51 2.85 -1.03
N ALA A 91 -4.11 3.12 -2.19
CA ALA A 91 -5.42 2.60 -2.54
C ALA A 91 -5.46 1.05 -2.55
N SER A 92 -4.37 0.41 -3.00
CA SER A 92 -4.23 -1.06 -2.97
C SER A 92 -4.14 -1.61 -1.55
N ILE A 93 -3.50 -0.90 -0.63
CA ILE A 93 -3.46 -1.26 0.80
C ILE A 93 -4.85 -1.17 1.42
N CYS A 94 -5.54 -0.05 1.23
CA CYS A 94 -6.89 0.14 1.74
C CYS A 94 -7.87 -0.89 1.15
N GLY A 95 -7.85 -1.04 -0.18
CA GLY A 95 -8.67 -2.03 -0.87
C GLY A 95 -8.33 -3.48 -0.50
N GLY A 96 -7.05 -3.77 -0.24
CA GLY A 96 -6.59 -5.07 0.24
C GLY A 96 -7.12 -5.39 1.63
N SER A 97 -7.08 -4.42 2.54
CA SER A 97 -7.65 -4.54 3.88
C SER A 97 -9.17 -4.84 3.83
N LEU A 98 -9.91 -4.07 3.03
CA LEU A 98 -11.35 -4.29 2.81
C LEU A 98 -11.63 -5.66 2.16
N ALA A 99 -10.85 -6.06 1.14
CA ALA A 99 -11.04 -7.33 0.46
C ALA A 99 -10.75 -8.54 1.37
N LEU A 100 -9.77 -8.44 2.27
CA LEU A 100 -9.49 -9.46 3.27
C LEU A 100 -10.67 -9.63 4.23
N MET A 101 -11.20 -8.54 4.77
CA MET A 101 -12.39 -8.57 5.64
C MET A 101 -13.61 -9.13 4.91
N ALA A 102 -13.87 -8.67 3.67
CA ALA A 102 -14.97 -9.16 2.84
C ALA A 102 -14.87 -10.66 2.49
N ALA A 103 -13.64 -11.20 2.44
CA ALA A 103 -13.40 -12.63 2.23
C ALA A 103 -13.46 -13.46 3.53
N GLY A 104 -13.74 -12.83 4.68
CA GLY A 104 -13.80 -13.50 5.98
C GLY A 104 -12.42 -13.88 6.55
N VAL A 105 -11.35 -13.21 6.11
CA VAL A 105 -10.02 -13.38 6.71
C VAL A 105 -9.98 -12.63 8.03
N PRO A 106 -9.72 -13.30 9.18
CA PRO A 106 -9.71 -12.66 10.49
C PRO A 106 -8.42 -11.85 10.68
N ILE A 107 -8.31 -10.72 9.99
CA ILE A 107 -7.17 -9.81 10.15
C ILE A 107 -7.18 -9.17 11.54
N LYS A 108 -6.01 -8.96 12.11
CA LYS A 108 -5.84 -8.45 13.49
C LYS A 108 -6.32 -7.00 13.65
N SER A 109 -6.28 -6.21 12.58
CA SER A 109 -6.69 -4.80 12.56
C SER A 109 -6.79 -4.31 11.12
N THR A 110 -7.65 -3.33 10.89
CA THR A 110 -7.73 -2.59 9.63
C THR A 110 -6.41 -1.85 9.35
N VAL A 111 -5.95 -1.88 8.10
CA VAL A 111 -4.78 -1.13 7.64
C VAL A 111 -5.22 -0.10 6.61
N ALA A 112 -4.90 1.16 6.87
CA ALA A 112 -5.06 2.24 5.90
C ALA A 112 -3.69 2.77 5.45
N GLY A 113 -3.63 3.27 4.23
CA GLY A 113 -2.44 3.89 3.66
C GLY A 113 -2.74 5.29 3.13
N ILE A 114 -1.73 6.17 3.18
CA ILE A 114 -1.80 7.53 2.66
C ILE A 114 -0.45 7.94 2.04
N ALA A 115 -0.48 8.79 1.03
CA ALA A 115 0.71 9.42 0.47
C ALA A 115 0.76 10.90 0.86
N MET A 116 1.87 11.28 1.45
CA MET A 116 2.20 12.64 1.84
C MET A 116 3.18 13.23 0.83
N GLY A 117 3.14 14.53 0.65
CA GLY A 117 4.09 15.28 -0.16
C GLY A 117 4.76 16.39 0.61
N LEU A 118 5.80 16.95 0.01
CA LEU A 118 6.48 18.14 0.52
C LEU A 118 6.74 19.10 -0.63
N VAL A 119 6.49 20.38 -0.35
CA VAL A 119 6.95 21.49 -1.18
C VAL A 119 7.82 22.38 -0.29
N LYS A 120 9.04 22.67 -0.73
CA LYS A 120 10.00 23.48 0.02
C LYS A 120 10.58 24.59 -0.86
N GLU A 121 10.47 25.84 -0.42
CA GLU A 121 11.08 26.99 -1.06
C GLU A 121 11.97 27.73 -0.05
N GLY A 122 13.28 27.63 -0.22
CA GLY A 122 14.24 28.18 0.72
C GLY A 122 14.07 27.58 2.11
N ASP A 123 13.75 28.41 3.11
CA ASP A 123 13.53 28.00 4.50
C ASP A 123 12.06 27.67 4.82
N THR A 124 11.14 27.94 3.89
CA THR A 124 9.72 27.64 4.07
C THR A 124 9.38 26.29 3.48
N PHE A 125 8.45 25.57 4.13
CA PHE A 125 7.98 24.28 3.64
C PHE A 125 6.50 24.06 3.94
N THR A 126 5.86 23.24 3.12
CA THR A 126 4.48 22.80 3.33
C THR A 126 4.40 21.28 3.12
N VAL A 127 3.84 20.58 4.10
CA VAL A 127 3.54 19.15 3.98
C VAL A 127 2.14 19.01 3.40
N LEU A 128 2.02 18.24 2.31
CA LEU A 128 0.76 17.95 1.63
C LEU A 128 0.23 16.59 2.08
N THR A 129 -1.08 16.52 2.27
CA THR A 129 -1.77 15.30 2.71
C THR A 129 -2.58 14.71 1.55
N ASP A 130 -2.44 13.41 1.29
CA ASP A 130 -3.14 12.66 0.23
C ASP A 130 -2.90 13.26 -1.17
N ILE A 131 -1.63 13.20 -1.59
CA ILE A 131 -1.17 13.88 -2.80
C ILE A 131 -1.71 13.26 -4.10
N GLN A 132 -1.98 14.12 -5.07
CA GLN A 132 -2.32 13.76 -6.44
C GLN A 132 -1.07 13.49 -7.29
N GLY A 133 -1.26 12.91 -8.48
CA GLY A 133 -0.16 12.56 -9.38
C GLY A 133 0.73 13.75 -9.76
N LEU A 134 0.17 14.97 -9.94
CA LEU A 134 0.94 16.17 -10.22
C LEU A 134 1.81 16.59 -9.02
N GLU A 135 1.27 16.49 -7.82
CA GLU A 135 1.98 16.82 -6.58
C GLU A 135 3.08 15.80 -6.26
N ASP A 136 2.85 14.50 -6.59
CA ASP A 136 3.87 13.45 -6.54
C ASP A 136 5.03 13.74 -7.53
N HIS A 137 4.70 14.21 -8.73
CA HIS A 137 5.70 14.48 -9.77
C HIS A 137 6.53 15.73 -9.50
N LEU A 138 5.89 16.82 -9.09
CA LEU A 138 6.51 18.16 -8.91
C LEU A 138 6.98 18.42 -7.48
N GLY A 139 6.53 17.66 -6.49
CA GLY A 139 6.91 17.84 -5.10
C GLY A 139 8.36 17.42 -4.82
N ASP A 140 8.90 17.92 -3.71
CA ASP A 140 10.28 17.72 -3.26
C ASP A 140 10.47 16.40 -2.50
N MET A 141 9.39 15.81 -2.01
CA MET A 141 9.35 14.51 -1.35
C MET A 141 8.00 13.86 -1.59
N ASP A 142 7.96 12.56 -1.83
CA ASP A 142 6.80 11.71 -1.61
C ASP A 142 7.06 10.72 -0.47
N PHE A 143 6.10 10.60 0.43
CA PHE A 143 6.21 9.85 1.65
C PHE A 143 4.95 9.03 1.90
N LYS A 144 5.06 7.73 1.72
CA LYS A 144 3.95 6.80 1.81
C LYS A 144 3.98 6.09 3.15
N VAL A 145 2.87 6.18 3.88
CA VAL A 145 2.72 5.59 5.21
C VAL A 145 1.49 4.71 5.25
N ALA A 146 1.67 3.47 5.65
CA ALA A 146 0.58 2.55 5.92
C ALA A 146 0.64 2.03 7.35
N GLY A 147 -0.51 1.73 7.93
CA GLY A 147 -0.57 1.18 9.28
C GLY A 147 -1.97 1.06 9.84
N THR A 148 -2.02 0.48 11.02
CA THR A 148 -3.22 0.36 11.85
C THR A 148 -3.40 1.63 12.70
N LYS A 149 -4.43 1.63 13.54
CA LYS A 149 -4.62 2.68 14.56
C LYS A 149 -3.49 2.69 15.61
N ASP A 150 -2.82 1.55 15.82
CA ASP A 150 -1.83 1.38 16.89
C ASP A 150 -0.40 1.59 16.42
N GLY A 151 -0.15 1.53 15.08
CA GLY A 151 1.20 1.69 14.58
C GLY A 151 1.34 1.61 13.07
N ILE A 152 2.56 1.89 12.60
CA ILE A 152 2.94 1.88 11.20
C ILE A 152 3.37 0.46 10.82
N THR A 153 2.85 -0.06 9.71
CA THR A 153 3.20 -1.38 9.16
C THR A 153 4.12 -1.30 7.94
N ALA A 154 4.08 -0.18 7.20
CA ALA A 154 5.00 0.05 6.09
C ALA A 154 5.22 1.54 5.84
N ILE A 155 6.43 1.87 5.43
CA ILE A 155 6.87 3.19 5.00
C ILE A 155 7.64 3.05 3.69
N GLN A 156 7.41 4.01 2.79
CA GLN A 156 8.27 4.27 1.63
C GLN A 156 8.44 5.79 1.49
N MET A 157 9.65 6.23 1.27
CA MET A 157 9.97 7.64 1.08
C MET A 157 10.88 7.81 -0.13
N ASP A 158 10.58 8.79 -0.96
CA ASP A 158 11.44 9.27 -2.04
C ASP A 158 11.69 10.76 -1.81
N ILE A 159 12.96 11.14 -1.71
CA ILE A 159 13.40 12.52 -1.44
C ILE A 159 14.14 13.00 -2.67
N LYS A 160 13.68 14.13 -3.24
CA LYS A 160 14.24 14.73 -4.46
C LYS A 160 15.12 15.94 -4.17
N ILE A 161 15.30 16.31 -2.89
CA ILE A 161 16.13 17.42 -2.40
C ILE A 161 17.25 16.91 -1.49
N GLU A 162 18.19 17.75 -1.09
CA GLU A 162 19.37 17.38 -0.28
C GLU A 162 19.06 16.89 1.15
N GLY A 163 17.81 16.59 1.44
CA GLY A 163 17.39 16.03 2.70
C GLY A 163 16.27 16.81 3.37
N ILE A 164 15.71 16.18 4.37
CA ILE A 164 14.66 16.74 5.22
C ILE A 164 15.16 16.78 6.67
N ASN A 165 14.72 17.77 7.43
CA ASN A 165 15.04 17.87 8.83
C ASN A 165 14.02 17.08 9.68
N ARG A 166 14.32 16.98 10.97
CA ARG A 166 13.48 16.28 11.94
C ARG A 166 12.09 16.91 12.07
N GLU A 167 12.00 18.22 12.02
CA GLU A 167 10.75 18.98 12.15
C GLU A 167 9.77 18.61 11.02
N ILE A 168 10.25 18.60 9.76
CA ILE A 168 9.45 18.21 8.59
C ILE A 168 8.93 16.79 8.77
N MET A 169 9.78 15.85 9.24
CA MET A 169 9.41 14.46 9.44
C MET A 169 8.35 14.30 10.54
N GLU A 170 8.49 15.01 11.67
CA GLU A 170 7.50 14.96 12.76
C GLU A 170 6.13 15.48 12.30
N ILE A 171 6.11 16.58 11.54
CA ILE A 171 4.87 17.13 10.95
C ILE A 171 4.27 16.15 9.95
N ALA A 172 5.08 15.60 9.03
CA ALA A 172 4.61 14.67 8.02
C ALA A 172 4.03 13.38 8.63
N LEU A 173 4.67 12.82 9.64
CA LEU A 173 4.18 11.63 10.34
C LEU A 173 2.88 11.91 11.11
N LYS A 174 2.76 13.07 11.73
CA LYS A 174 1.52 13.47 12.43
C LYS A 174 0.36 13.62 11.45
N GLN A 175 0.56 14.38 10.37
CA GLN A 175 -0.47 14.54 9.32
C GLN A 175 -0.82 13.21 8.65
N ALA A 176 0.17 12.34 8.41
CA ALA A 176 -0.06 11.00 7.87
C ALA A 176 -0.90 10.14 8.82
N PHE A 177 -0.70 10.26 10.13
CA PHE A 177 -1.54 9.56 11.10
C PHE A 177 -3.00 10.07 11.05
N GLU A 178 -3.21 11.38 11.09
CA GLU A 178 -4.52 12.00 11.03
C GLU A 178 -5.26 11.62 9.72
N GLY A 179 -4.56 11.70 8.58
CA GLY A 179 -5.11 11.30 7.27
C GLY A 179 -5.47 9.82 7.20
N ARG A 180 -4.61 8.93 7.74
CA ARG A 180 -4.91 7.48 7.80
C ARG A 180 -6.12 7.18 8.67
N MET A 181 -6.27 7.85 9.82
CA MET A 181 -7.43 7.67 10.68
C MET A 181 -8.72 8.12 10.00
N PHE A 182 -8.69 9.22 9.25
CA PHE A 182 -9.82 9.67 8.45
C PHE A 182 -10.21 8.64 7.38
N ILE A 183 -9.23 8.09 6.65
CA ILE A 183 -9.46 7.06 5.64
C ILE A 183 -10.03 5.79 6.31
N MET A 184 -9.43 5.37 7.42
CA MET A 184 -9.85 4.17 8.17
C MET A 184 -11.30 4.29 8.65
N GLU A 185 -11.72 5.43 9.15
CA GLU A 185 -13.12 5.69 9.51
C GLU A 185 -14.08 5.44 8.33
N LYS A 186 -13.70 5.88 7.11
CA LYS A 186 -14.51 5.62 5.90
C LYS A 186 -14.52 4.14 5.51
N MET A 187 -13.40 3.45 5.66
CA MET A 187 -13.31 2.01 5.40
C MET A 187 -14.18 1.22 6.38
N GLU A 188 -14.08 1.51 7.68
CA GLU A 188 -14.83 0.82 8.74
C GLU A 188 -16.33 1.14 8.73
N ALA A 189 -16.74 2.27 8.13
CA ALA A 189 -18.16 2.55 7.88
C ALA A 189 -18.78 1.63 6.82
N VAL A 190 -17.97 0.99 5.97
CA VAL A 190 -18.42 0.05 4.94
C VAL A 190 -18.38 -1.39 5.44
N ILE A 191 -17.29 -1.75 6.12
CA ILE A 191 -17.09 -3.08 6.70
C ILE A 191 -16.20 -2.94 7.96
N SER A 192 -16.66 -3.45 9.08
CA SER A 192 -15.98 -3.30 10.38
C SER A 192 -15.59 -4.62 11.04
N GLU A 193 -16.04 -5.77 10.50
CA GLU A 193 -15.76 -7.13 10.98
C GLU A 193 -15.69 -8.12 9.82
#